data_82c52e3cb1d6564917cab2f6c621b7ea
#
_entry.id   82c52e3cb1d6564917cab2f6c621b7ea
#
_cell.length_a   1.000
_cell.length_b   1.000
_cell.length_c   1.000
_cell.angle_alpha   90.00
_cell.angle_beta   90.00
_cell.angle_gamma   90.00
#
_symmetry.space_group_name_H-M   'P 1'
#
loop_
_entity.id
_entity.type
_entity.pdbx_description
1 polymer ?
#
loop_
_entity_poly.entity_id
_entity_poly.type
_entity_poly.pdbx_seq_one_letter_code
_entity_poly.pdbx_strand_id
1 'polypeptide(L)'
;FRYLDNRDPLGFVDGTESPRGQAAVAAALINEGAWAGGSYIIEQKYVHNLTAWDSLSVEEQERVIGRTKLDDTQLPDDEQPTNSHVTMNTIEDADGNELQIVRDNLAFGEASGEQGTFFMSYAADPRVTELMLRRMFLGEPEGNYDRILDFSTPLTGCLFFAPPAAFLDDADQYAKPSVRPEAGPQDPTQPATELSAAKDLGFNASSEAPRDQTPDDHSNGAGSAAAPSDGSLGIGNLKGRV
;
A
#
# COMPACT_ATOMS: atom_id res chain seq x y z
N PHE A 1 24.20 -5.63 4.05
CA PHE A 1 24.69 -5.63 2.66
C PHE A 1 24.42 -4.23 2.10
N ARG A 2 25.42 -3.55 1.62
CA ARG A 2 25.25 -2.28 0.91
C ARG A 2 25.65 -2.54 -0.52
N TYR A 3 24.70 -2.53 -1.44
CA TYR A 3 25.03 -2.55 -2.87
C TYR A 3 25.72 -1.24 -3.21
N LEU A 4 26.77 -1.32 -4.04
CA LEU A 4 27.59 -0.15 -4.38
C LEU A 4 26.86 0.86 -5.28
N ASP A 5 25.74 0.45 -5.90
CA ASP A 5 25.00 1.20 -6.91
C ASP A 5 23.50 1.41 -6.57
N ASN A 6 23.10 1.23 -5.30
CA ASN A 6 21.72 1.36 -4.82
C ASN A 6 20.70 0.48 -5.54
N ARG A 7 21.09 -0.73 -5.96
CA ARG A 7 20.14 -1.68 -6.54
C ARG A 7 19.47 -2.53 -5.46
N ASP A 8 18.22 -2.84 -5.72
CA ASP A 8 17.45 -3.78 -4.91
C ASP A 8 17.88 -5.25 -5.16
N PRO A 9 17.36 -6.25 -4.44
CA PRO A 9 17.68 -7.66 -4.68
C PRO A 9 17.24 -8.18 -6.05
N LEU A 10 16.30 -7.53 -6.74
CA LEU A 10 15.88 -7.85 -8.10
C LEU A 10 16.83 -7.28 -9.15
N GLY A 11 17.76 -6.41 -8.74
CA GLY A 11 18.82 -5.84 -9.55
C GLY A 11 18.45 -4.52 -10.24
N PHE A 12 17.36 -3.88 -9.85
CA PHE A 12 16.94 -2.56 -10.36
C PHE A 12 17.38 -1.44 -9.44
N VAL A 13 17.57 -0.24 -9.98
CA VAL A 13 17.91 0.95 -9.20
C VAL A 13 16.72 1.33 -8.32
N ASP A 14 16.98 1.50 -7.03
CA ASP A 14 15.93 1.86 -6.07
C ASP A 14 15.85 3.37 -5.84
N GLY A 15 14.64 3.85 -5.52
CA GLY A 15 14.38 5.24 -5.15
C GLY A 15 14.29 6.22 -6.32
N THR A 16 14.24 5.75 -7.57
CA THR A 16 14.14 6.60 -8.77
C THR A 16 12.87 7.44 -8.77
N GLU A 17 11.73 6.83 -8.44
CA GLU A 17 10.42 7.47 -8.43
C GLU A 17 10.11 8.23 -7.12
N SER A 18 11.03 8.24 -6.16
CA SER A 18 10.81 8.95 -4.90
C SER A 18 11.06 10.45 -5.08
N PRO A 19 10.09 11.33 -4.72
CA PRO A 19 10.25 12.78 -4.86
C PRO A 19 11.39 13.29 -3.98
N ARG A 20 11.96 14.45 -4.34
CA ARG A 20 13.09 15.06 -3.61
C ARG A 20 12.81 16.52 -3.26
N GLY A 21 13.54 17.03 -2.26
CA GLY A 21 13.45 18.43 -1.86
C GLY A 21 12.04 18.82 -1.37
N GLN A 22 11.50 19.92 -1.90
CA GLN A 22 10.18 20.42 -1.50
C GLN A 22 9.04 19.49 -1.92
N ALA A 23 9.18 18.78 -3.04
CA ALA A 23 8.19 17.79 -3.46
C ALA A 23 8.11 16.62 -2.45
N ALA A 24 9.24 16.16 -1.91
CA ALA A 24 9.25 15.15 -0.87
C ALA A 24 8.55 15.64 0.42
N VAL A 25 8.79 16.89 0.81
CA VAL A 25 8.11 17.49 1.97
C VAL A 25 6.60 17.54 1.75
N ALA A 26 6.16 17.99 0.58
CA ALA A 26 4.74 18.08 0.24
C ALA A 26 4.05 16.70 0.17
N ALA A 27 4.75 15.68 -0.34
CA ALA A 27 4.22 14.33 -0.45
C ALA A 27 4.15 13.62 0.92
N ALA A 28 5.16 13.83 1.80
CA ALA A 28 5.30 13.08 3.03
C ALA A 28 4.62 13.71 4.24
N LEU A 29 4.62 15.06 4.35
CA LEU A 29 4.24 15.73 5.59
C LEU A 29 2.86 16.40 5.47
N ILE A 30 2.05 16.21 6.49
CA ILE A 30 0.79 16.95 6.67
C ILE A 30 1.12 18.44 6.75
N ASN A 31 0.50 19.25 5.89
CA ASN A 31 0.82 20.68 5.77
C ASN A 31 0.02 21.57 6.73
N GLU A 32 -1.15 21.11 7.21
CA GLU A 32 -2.10 21.94 7.98
C GLU A 32 -2.71 21.18 9.17
N GLY A 33 -3.29 21.96 10.09
CA GLY A 33 -4.01 21.43 11.24
C GLY A 33 -3.12 21.06 12.42
N ALA A 34 -3.73 20.40 13.41
CA ALA A 34 -3.07 20.07 14.68
C ALA A 34 -1.88 19.11 14.54
N TRP A 35 -1.81 18.38 13.45
CA TRP A 35 -0.79 17.38 13.16
C TRP A 35 0.15 17.81 12.02
N ALA A 36 0.18 19.10 11.69
CA ALA A 36 1.11 19.62 10.68
C ALA A 36 2.57 19.23 11.00
N GLY A 37 3.28 18.69 10.00
CA GLY A 37 4.61 18.11 10.15
C GLY A 37 4.61 16.62 10.54
N GLY A 38 3.45 16.02 10.79
CA GLY A 38 3.30 14.58 10.95
C GLY A 38 3.24 13.85 9.60
N SER A 39 3.33 12.52 9.63
CA SER A 39 3.31 11.67 8.44
C SER A 39 2.64 10.34 8.72
N TYR A 40 1.97 9.79 7.73
CA TYR A 40 1.54 8.39 7.76
C TYR A 40 2.63 7.51 7.15
N ILE A 41 2.90 6.37 7.81
CA ILE A 41 3.95 5.44 7.41
C ILE A 41 3.31 4.10 7.13
N ILE A 42 3.57 3.55 5.96
CA ILE A 42 3.24 2.15 5.66
C ILE A 42 4.53 1.38 5.54
N GLU A 43 4.62 0.26 6.28
CA GLU A 43 5.75 -0.66 6.27
C GLU A 43 5.29 -2.05 5.86
N GLN A 44 6.03 -2.66 4.93
CA GLN A 44 5.75 -4.00 4.44
C GLN A 44 7.04 -4.79 4.24
N LYS A 45 7.04 -6.05 4.67
CA LYS A 45 8.13 -7.00 4.37
C LYS A 45 7.74 -7.82 3.15
N TYR A 46 8.57 -7.81 2.12
CA TYR A 46 8.47 -8.67 0.94
C TYR A 46 9.61 -9.67 0.89
N VAL A 47 9.29 -10.92 0.57
CA VAL A 47 10.27 -11.97 0.27
C VAL A 47 10.25 -12.25 -1.23
N HIS A 48 11.43 -12.28 -1.84
CA HIS A 48 11.58 -12.47 -3.28
C HIS A 48 11.90 -13.91 -3.63
N ASN A 49 11.22 -14.45 -4.65
CA ASN A 49 11.58 -15.71 -5.29
C ASN A 49 12.64 -15.43 -6.37
N LEU A 50 13.89 -15.25 -5.95
CA LEU A 50 14.98 -14.93 -6.88
C LEU A 50 15.24 -16.04 -7.90
N THR A 51 14.96 -17.31 -7.58
CA THR A 51 15.10 -18.41 -8.54
C THR A 51 14.13 -18.24 -9.72
N ALA A 52 12.89 -17.90 -9.44
CA ALA A 52 11.91 -17.62 -10.48
C ALA A 52 12.23 -16.32 -11.23
N TRP A 53 12.68 -15.29 -10.50
CA TRP A 53 13.09 -14.01 -11.08
C TRP A 53 14.28 -14.15 -12.05
N ASP A 54 15.32 -14.84 -11.65
CA ASP A 54 16.53 -15.05 -12.44
C ASP A 54 16.32 -15.99 -13.64
N SER A 55 15.19 -16.71 -13.67
CA SER A 55 14.81 -17.53 -14.85
C SER A 55 14.22 -16.69 -15.99
N LEU A 56 13.82 -15.44 -15.73
CA LEU A 56 13.35 -14.52 -16.76
C LEU A 56 14.54 -13.95 -17.55
N SER A 57 14.30 -13.60 -18.82
CA SER A 57 15.25 -12.76 -19.56
C SER A 57 15.26 -11.34 -18.96
N VAL A 58 16.34 -10.59 -19.23
CA VAL A 58 16.44 -9.20 -18.76
C VAL A 58 15.27 -8.37 -19.29
N GLU A 59 14.89 -8.54 -20.55
CA GLU A 59 13.79 -7.83 -21.19
C GLU A 59 12.44 -8.15 -20.51
N GLU A 60 12.23 -9.41 -20.08
CA GLU A 60 11.01 -9.75 -19.32
C GLU A 60 11.04 -9.15 -17.89
N GLN A 61 12.20 -9.11 -17.23
CA GLN A 61 12.35 -8.42 -15.95
C GLN A 61 12.05 -6.92 -16.09
N GLU A 62 12.57 -6.27 -17.15
CA GLU A 62 12.32 -4.86 -17.48
C GLU A 62 10.82 -4.61 -17.71
N ARG A 63 10.14 -5.52 -18.41
CA ARG A 63 8.67 -5.44 -18.61
C ARG A 63 7.87 -5.61 -17.32
N VAL A 64 8.34 -6.41 -16.38
CA VAL A 64 7.69 -6.54 -15.05
C VAL A 64 7.83 -5.25 -14.27
N ILE A 65 9.01 -4.64 -14.28
CA ILE A 65 9.26 -3.40 -13.53
C ILE A 65 8.70 -2.17 -14.28
N GLY A 66 8.89 -2.07 -15.58
CA GLY A 66 8.54 -0.90 -16.41
C GLY A 66 9.72 0.02 -16.67
N ARG A 67 10.97 -0.43 -16.39
CA ARG A 67 12.21 0.34 -16.59
C ARG A 67 13.31 -0.58 -17.09
N THR A 68 14.30 -0.01 -17.80
CA THR A 68 15.50 -0.74 -18.19
C THR A 68 16.35 -1.04 -16.96
N LYS A 69 16.91 -2.26 -16.92
CA LYS A 69 17.68 -2.73 -15.76
C LYS A 69 19.04 -2.03 -15.64
N LEU A 70 19.69 -1.76 -16.77
CA LEU A 70 21.03 -1.19 -16.78
C LEU A 70 21.02 0.33 -16.55
N ASP A 71 20.21 1.05 -17.31
CA ASP A 71 20.28 2.51 -17.42
C ASP A 71 19.16 3.22 -16.62
N ASP A 72 18.28 2.44 -15.96
CA ASP A 72 17.16 2.95 -15.17
C ASP A 72 16.26 3.95 -15.94
N THR A 73 16.05 3.65 -17.21
CA THR A 73 15.18 4.47 -18.08
C THR A 73 13.79 3.84 -18.15
N GLN A 74 12.74 4.63 -17.97
CA GLN A 74 11.37 4.15 -18.11
C GLN A 74 11.14 3.64 -19.54
N LEU A 75 10.43 2.52 -19.66
CA LEU A 75 10.07 1.98 -20.98
C LEU A 75 9.12 2.97 -21.70
N PRO A 76 9.19 3.04 -23.04
CA PRO A 76 8.23 3.82 -23.83
C PRO A 76 6.79 3.34 -23.58
N ASP A 77 5.82 4.24 -23.64
CA ASP A 77 4.41 3.95 -23.36
C ASP A 77 3.84 2.80 -24.21
N ASP A 78 4.29 2.66 -25.45
CA ASP A 78 3.87 1.59 -26.38
C ASP A 78 4.53 0.24 -26.11
N GLU A 79 5.58 0.21 -25.31
CA GLU A 79 6.28 -1.01 -24.88
C GLU A 79 5.99 -1.39 -23.42
N GLN A 80 5.50 -0.43 -22.63
CA GLN A 80 5.27 -0.61 -21.20
C GLN A 80 3.99 -1.41 -20.93
N PRO A 81 4.06 -2.56 -20.23
CA PRO A 81 2.86 -3.33 -19.90
C PRO A 81 1.95 -2.56 -18.94
N THR A 82 0.64 -2.72 -19.13
CA THR A 82 -0.38 -2.09 -18.28
C THR A 82 -0.32 -2.55 -16.83
N ASN A 83 0.34 -3.66 -16.54
CA ASN A 83 0.55 -4.24 -15.21
C ASN A 83 2.02 -4.29 -14.80
N SER A 84 2.86 -3.45 -15.38
CA SER A 84 4.21 -3.22 -14.86
C SER A 84 4.15 -2.50 -13.52
N HIS A 85 5.17 -2.68 -12.69
CA HIS A 85 5.25 -2.05 -11.38
C HIS A 85 5.15 -0.51 -11.46
N VAL A 86 5.82 0.11 -12.41
CA VAL A 86 5.74 1.56 -12.63
C VAL A 86 4.31 1.97 -13.00
N THR A 87 3.68 1.32 -14.00
CA THR A 87 2.31 1.66 -14.43
C THR A 87 1.30 1.54 -13.30
N MET A 88 1.39 0.48 -12.48
CA MET A 88 0.46 0.27 -11.37
C MET A 88 0.57 1.32 -10.28
N ASN A 89 1.77 1.91 -10.10
CA ASN A 89 2.07 2.89 -9.05
C ASN A 89 2.09 4.35 -9.53
N THR A 90 1.98 4.60 -10.82
CA THR A 90 1.78 5.95 -11.37
C THR A 90 0.28 6.28 -11.31
N ILE A 91 -0.09 7.19 -10.43
CA ILE A 91 -1.48 7.56 -10.15
C ILE A 91 -1.61 9.06 -10.30
N GLU A 92 -2.63 9.51 -11.03
CA GLU A 92 -2.94 10.92 -11.20
C GLU A 92 -4.23 11.27 -10.47
N ASP A 93 -4.31 12.51 -9.99
CA ASP A 93 -5.54 13.11 -9.48
C ASP A 93 -6.48 13.53 -10.63
N ALA A 94 -7.63 14.10 -10.29
CA ALA A 94 -8.62 14.55 -11.27
C ALA A 94 -8.13 15.72 -12.16
N ASP A 95 -7.08 16.40 -11.74
CA ASP A 95 -6.46 17.53 -12.45
C ASP A 95 -5.25 17.09 -13.29
N GLY A 96 -4.90 15.79 -13.27
CA GLY A 96 -3.78 15.21 -13.99
C GLY A 96 -2.43 15.40 -13.32
N ASN A 97 -2.41 15.72 -12.02
CA ASN A 97 -1.17 15.75 -11.25
C ASN A 97 -0.86 14.37 -10.68
N GLU A 98 0.39 13.94 -10.78
CA GLU A 98 0.83 12.69 -10.18
C GLU A 98 0.78 12.77 -8.66
N LEU A 99 0.11 11.77 -8.06
CA LEU A 99 0.07 11.57 -6.62
C LEU A 99 1.34 10.82 -6.18
N GLN A 100 2.13 11.47 -5.35
CA GLN A 100 3.43 10.97 -4.92
C GLN A 100 3.47 10.62 -3.43
N ILE A 101 4.32 9.67 -3.09
CA ILE A 101 4.73 9.33 -1.71
C ILE A 101 6.26 9.33 -1.64
N VAL A 102 6.83 9.61 -0.49
CA VAL A 102 8.24 9.31 -0.25
C VAL A 102 8.35 7.84 0.09
N ARG A 103 9.20 7.11 -0.62
CA ARG A 103 9.38 5.66 -0.43
C ARG A 103 10.84 5.27 -0.44
N ASP A 104 11.12 4.23 0.32
CA ASP A 104 12.45 3.64 0.44
C ASP A 104 12.32 2.12 0.57
N ASN A 105 13.28 1.38 0.04
CA ASN A 105 13.37 -0.05 0.14
C ASN A 105 14.66 -0.44 0.82
N LEU A 106 14.57 -1.18 1.91
CA LEU A 106 15.71 -1.69 2.65
C LEU A 106 15.90 -3.16 2.31
N ALA A 107 16.86 -3.46 1.45
CA ALA A 107 17.19 -4.83 1.11
C ALA A 107 17.68 -5.62 2.33
N PHE A 108 17.19 -6.85 2.48
CA PHE A 108 17.67 -7.79 3.48
C PHE A 108 17.96 -9.15 2.84
N GLY A 109 18.78 -9.96 3.49
CA GLY A 109 18.97 -11.34 3.06
C GLY A 109 20.25 -11.97 3.55
N GLU A 110 20.27 -13.30 3.45
CA GLU A 110 21.42 -14.15 3.68
C GLU A 110 21.80 -14.86 2.38
N ALA A 111 23.08 -15.17 2.21
CA ALA A 111 23.60 -15.77 0.97
C ALA A 111 22.94 -17.11 0.58
N SER A 112 22.39 -17.84 1.55
CA SER A 112 21.73 -19.13 1.37
C SER A 112 20.31 -19.16 1.97
N GLY A 113 19.77 -18.01 2.33
CA GLY A 113 18.51 -17.90 3.05
C GLY A 113 17.49 -17.04 2.32
N GLU A 114 16.51 -16.60 3.08
CA GLU A 114 15.47 -15.69 2.63
C GLU A 114 16.06 -14.33 2.23
N GLN A 115 15.65 -13.82 1.09
CA GLN A 115 16.05 -12.51 0.58
C GLN A 115 14.82 -11.71 0.21
N GLY A 116 14.89 -10.40 0.39
CA GLY A 116 13.75 -9.55 0.12
C GLY A 116 13.99 -8.09 0.43
N THR A 117 12.88 -7.37 0.62
CA THR A 117 12.89 -5.93 0.83
C THR A 117 11.90 -5.55 1.92
N PHE A 118 12.33 -4.67 2.82
CA PHE A 118 11.42 -3.89 3.65
C PHE A 118 11.07 -2.62 2.89
N PHE A 119 9.83 -2.55 2.42
CA PHE A 119 9.27 -1.33 1.85
C PHE A 119 8.80 -0.42 2.98
N MET A 120 9.14 0.86 2.88
CA MET A 120 8.66 1.90 3.77
C MET A 120 8.20 3.10 2.95
N SER A 121 7.02 3.62 3.24
CA SER A 121 6.52 4.85 2.62
C SER A 121 6.11 5.87 3.66
N TYR A 122 6.28 7.14 3.29
CA TYR A 122 5.81 8.30 4.05
C TYR A 122 4.86 9.10 3.18
N ALA A 123 3.68 9.39 3.70
CA ALA A 123 2.65 10.13 2.99
C ALA A 123 1.94 11.13 3.90
N ALA A 124 1.65 12.31 3.38
CA ALA A 124 0.78 13.28 4.04
C ALA A 124 -0.67 12.77 4.15
N ASP A 125 -1.08 11.92 3.18
CA ASP A 125 -2.38 11.27 3.12
C ASP A 125 -2.20 9.77 2.89
N PRO A 126 -2.62 8.91 3.82
CA PRO A 126 -2.43 7.45 3.69
C PRO A 126 -3.22 6.85 2.53
N ARG A 127 -4.27 7.53 2.06
CA ARG A 127 -5.12 7.07 0.93
C ARG A 127 -4.33 6.96 -0.37
N VAL A 128 -3.28 7.76 -0.56
CA VAL A 128 -2.41 7.68 -1.75
C VAL A 128 -1.69 6.32 -1.78
N THR A 129 -1.04 5.95 -0.66
CA THR A 129 -0.37 4.64 -0.57
C THR A 129 -1.37 3.49 -0.63
N GLU A 130 -2.54 3.63 0.01
CA GLU A 130 -3.60 2.62 -0.05
C GLU A 130 -4.08 2.39 -1.50
N LEU A 131 -4.24 3.46 -2.28
CA LEU A 131 -4.63 3.36 -3.68
C LEU A 131 -3.56 2.67 -4.53
N MET A 132 -2.26 2.99 -4.32
CA MET A 132 -1.14 2.28 -4.95
C MET A 132 -1.18 0.78 -4.63
N LEU A 133 -1.30 0.43 -3.36
CA LEU A 133 -1.41 -0.97 -2.92
C LEU A 133 -2.64 -1.66 -3.51
N ARG A 134 -3.77 -0.98 -3.56
CA ARG A 134 -4.99 -1.53 -4.16
C ARG A 134 -4.77 -1.87 -5.64
N ARG A 135 -4.15 -0.98 -6.42
CA ARG A 135 -3.80 -1.25 -7.82
C ARG A 135 -2.81 -2.39 -7.94
N MET A 136 -1.76 -2.42 -7.12
CA MET A 136 -0.80 -3.53 -7.12
C MET A 136 -1.47 -4.87 -6.87
N PHE A 137 -2.30 -4.99 -5.83
CA PHE A 137 -2.84 -6.28 -5.38
C PHE A 137 -4.10 -6.72 -6.09
N LEU A 138 -5.00 -5.79 -6.42
CA LEU A 138 -6.28 -6.10 -7.06
C LEU A 138 -6.26 -5.83 -8.56
N GLY A 139 -5.40 -4.92 -9.00
CA GLY A 139 -5.28 -4.51 -10.39
C GLY A 139 -6.15 -3.31 -10.79
N GLU A 140 -5.78 -2.70 -11.92
CA GLU A 140 -6.55 -1.68 -12.61
C GLU A 140 -6.48 -1.96 -14.13
N PRO A 141 -7.57 -2.44 -14.77
CA PRO A 141 -8.83 -2.90 -14.15
C PRO A 141 -8.64 -4.11 -13.24
N GLU A 142 -9.65 -4.43 -12.41
CA GLU A 142 -9.59 -5.55 -11.46
C GLU A 142 -9.15 -6.85 -12.15
N GLY A 143 -8.18 -7.54 -11.55
CA GLY A 143 -7.54 -8.72 -12.09
C GLY A 143 -6.26 -8.46 -12.90
N ASN A 144 -6.01 -7.23 -13.34
CA ASN A 144 -4.75 -6.81 -13.96
C ASN A 144 -3.75 -6.33 -12.91
N TYR A 145 -3.38 -7.22 -11.97
CA TYR A 145 -2.52 -6.90 -10.83
C TYR A 145 -1.04 -6.72 -11.24
N ASP A 146 -0.25 -6.11 -10.36
CA ASP A 146 1.17 -5.86 -10.57
C ASP A 146 1.97 -7.17 -10.66
N ARG A 147 2.63 -7.41 -11.80
CA ARG A 147 3.41 -8.62 -12.06
C ARG A 147 4.59 -8.85 -11.11
N ILE A 148 5.08 -7.83 -10.43
CA ILE A 148 6.12 -7.99 -9.42
C ILE A 148 5.70 -8.97 -8.31
N LEU A 149 4.39 -9.08 -8.05
CA LEU A 149 3.83 -9.97 -7.05
C LEU A 149 3.93 -11.47 -7.43
N ASP A 150 4.24 -11.81 -8.68
CA ASP A 150 4.57 -13.17 -9.07
C ASP A 150 5.91 -13.63 -8.49
N PHE A 151 6.78 -12.67 -8.17
CA PHE A 151 8.14 -12.89 -7.68
C PHE A 151 8.37 -12.36 -6.25
N SER A 152 7.44 -11.56 -5.72
CA SER A 152 7.56 -10.89 -4.43
C SER A 152 6.33 -11.17 -3.57
N THR A 153 6.52 -11.87 -2.47
CA THR A 153 5.43 -12.24 -1.55
C THR A 153 5.43 -11.30 -0.35
N PRO A 154 4.35 -10.52 -0.13
CA PRO A 154 4.20 -9.72 1.07
C PRO A 154 3.95 -10.62 2.28
N LEU A 155 4.68 -10.40 3.36
CA LEU A 155 4.52 -11.12 4.63
C LEU A 155 3.85 -10.28 5.69
N THR A 156 4.09 -8.95 5.68
CA THR A 156 3.53 -8.01 6.66
C THR A 156 2.97 -6.78 5.96
N GLY A 157 2.10 -6.05 6.64
CA GLY A 157 1.63 -4.74 6.24
C GLY A 157 1.10 -4.01 7.46
N CYS A 158 1.72 -2.87 7.80
CA CYS A 158 1.38 -2.07 8.96
C CYS A 158 1.24 -0.60 8.55
N LEU A 159 0.25 0.07 9.13
CA LEU A 159 0.09 1.52 9.04
C LEU A 159 0.44 2.14 10.40
N PHE A 160 1.35 3.10 10.38
CA PHE A 160 1.75 3.89 11.54
C PHE A 160 1.49 5.37 11.28
N PHE A 161 1.50 6.14 12.37
CA PHE A 161 1.52 7.59 12.31
C PHE A 161 2.75 8.11 13.05
N ALA A 162 3.58 8.89 12.34
CA ALA A 162 4.67 9.65 12.94
C ALA A 162 4.15 11.04 13.30
N PRO A 163 4.07 11.39 14.59
CA PRO A 163 3.65 12.72 14.98
C PRO A 163 4.70 13.78 14.60
N PRO A 164 4.31 15.06 14.50
CA PRO A 164 5.28 16.13 14.24
C PRO A 164 6.32 16.23 15.36
N ALA A 165 7.51 16.76 15.05
CA ALA A 165 8.59 16.92 16.03
C ALA A 165 8.14 17.72 17.28
N ALA A 166 7.29 18.72 17.10
CA ALA A 166 6.71 19.49 18.20
C ALA A 166 5.94 18.64 19.22
N PHE A 167 5.38 17.49 18.79
CA PHE A 167 4.75 16.55 19.71
C PHE A 167 5.75 15.92 20.68
N LEU A 168 6.96 15.64 20.20
CA LEU A 168 8.02 15.04 21.04
C LEU A 168 8.60 16.07 22.05
N ASP A 169 8.59 17.35 21.68
CA ASP A 169 9.07 18.44 22.53
C ASP A 169 8.07 18.80 23.64
N ASP A 170 6.77 18.66 23.41
CA ASP A 170 5.70 18.97 24.36
C ASP A 170 4.52 18.01 24.23
N ALA A 171 4.75 16.75 24.56
CA ALA A 171 3.74 15.71 24.50
C ALA A 171 2.55 15.98 25.44
N ASP A 172 2.77 16.71 26.53
CA ASP A 172 1.73 17.01 27.53
C ASP A 172 0.62 17.90 26.98
N GLN A 173 0.89 18.78 26.03
CA GLN A 173 -0.16 19.60 25.38
C GLN A 173 -1.13 18.75 24.55
N TYR A 174 -0.67 17.59 24.03
CA TYR A 174 -1.46 16.65 23.24
C TYR A 174 -2.12 15.58 24.12
N ALA A 175 -1.58 15.36 25.34
CA ALA A 175 -2.11 14.41 26.31
C ALA A 175 -3.33 14.93 27.09
N LYS A 176 -3.76 16.19 26.86
CA LYS A 176 -4.98 16.69 27.49
C LYS A 176 -6.13 15.81 27.04
N PRO A 177 -6.81 15.12 27.98
CA PRO A 177 -7.96 14.31 27.61
C PRO A 177 -8.96 15.24 26.92
N SER A 178 -9.23 15.01 25.65
CA SER A 178 -10.49 15.43 25.09
C SER A 178 -11.53 14.88 26.07
N VAL A 179 -12.27 15.77 26.74
CA VAL A 179 -13.41 15.36 27.57
C VAL A 179 -14.26 14.49 26.66
N ARG A 180 -14.14 13.17 26.78
CA ARG A 180 -15.12 12.29 26.21
C ARG A 180 -16.45 12.79 26.76
N PRO A 181 -17.42 13.18 25.94
CA PRO A 181 -18.74 13.41 26.46
C PRO A 181 -19.05 12.15 27.27
N GLU A 182 -19.36 12.30 28.56
CA GLU A 182 -19.78 11.17 29.36
C GLU A 182 -20.84 10.45 28.57
N ALA A 183 -20.55 9.21 28.20
CA ALA A 183 -21.54 8.36 27.59
C ALA A 183 -22.64 8.24 28.64
N GLY A 184 -23.75 8.92 28.40
CA GLY A 184 -24.95 8.73 29.22
C GLY A 184 -25.22 7.23 29.32
N PRO A 185 -25.97 6.77 30.34
CA PRO A 185 -26.19 5.36 30.56
C PRO A 185 -26.69 4.71 29.25
N GLN A 186 -25.91 3.83 28.70
CA GLN A 186 -26.26 3.10 27.48
C GLN A 186 -27.41 2.16 27.83
N ASP A 187 -28.52 2.36 27.15
CA ASP A 187 -29.64 1.43 27.19
C ASP A 187 -29.18 0.10 26.57
N PRO A 188 -29.18 -1.01 27.35
CA PRO A 188 -28.67 -2.30 26.88
C PRO A 188 -29.52 -2.92 25.76
N THR A 189 -30.63 -2.27 25.37
CA THR A 189 -31.54 -2.75 24.32
C THR A 189 -31.33 -2.12 22.96
N GLN A 190 -30.39 -1.17 22.79
CA GLN A 190 -30.08 -0.61 21.47
C GLN A 190 -28.96 -1.40 20.78
N PRO A 191 -29.17 -1.84 19.51
CA PRO A 191 -28.11 -2.44 18.74
C PRO A 191 -26.98 -1.41 18.53
N ALA A 192 -25.74 -1.86 18.62
CA ALA A 192 -24.55 -1.03 18.43
C ALA A 192 -24.68 -0.23 17.13
N THR A 193 -24.69 1.09 17.26
CA THR A 193 -24.72 2.00 16.11
C THR A 193 -23.38 1.86 15.41
N GLU A 194 -23.38 1.30 14.22
CA GLU A 194 -22.21 1.27 13.35
C GLU A 194 -21.59 2.67 13.23
N LEU A 195 -20.27 2.74 13.36
CA LEU A 195 -19.50 3.97 13.29
C LEU A 195 -19.83 4.73 12.01
N SER A 196 -20.51 5.86 12.16
CA SER A 196 -20.85 6.81 11.09
C SER A 196 -19.63 7.59 10.55
N ALA A 197 -18.43 7.07 10.71
CA ALA A 197 -17.19 7.72 10.21
C ALA A 197 -16.99 7.58 8.70
N ALA A 198 -17.76 6.72 8.03
CA ALA A 198 -17.60 6.50 6.59
C ALA A 198 -18.36 7.51 5.70
N LYS A 199 -19.26 8.31 6.26
CA LYS A 199 -20.07 9.24 5.47
C LYS A 199 -19.40 10.57 5.15
N ASP A 200 -18.38 10.96 5.92
CA ASP A 200 -17.67 12.24 5.69
C ASP A 200 -16.50 12.13 4.72
N LEU A 201 -16.21 10.92 4.20
CA LEU A 201 -15.09 10.67 3.27
C LEU A 201 -15.50 10.66 1.80
N GLY A 202 -16.72 11.05 1.45
CA GLY A 202 -17.12 11.27 0.05
C GLY A 202 -17.13 10.03 -0.85
N PHE A 203 -17.13 8.82 -0.30
CA PHE A 203 -17.30 7.59 -1.08
C PHE A 203 -18.76 7.40 -1.44
N ASN A 204 -19.11 7.75 -2.66
CA ASN A 204 -20.42 7.49 -3.25
C ASN A 204 -20.47 6.02 -3.72
N ALA A 205 -20.88 5.12 -2.83
CA ALA A 205 -21.13 3.73 -3.18
C ALA A 205 -22.50 3.62 -3.87
N SER A 206 -22.55 3.89 -5.16
CA SER A 206 -23.68 3.54 -6.01
C SER A 206 -23.19 2.69 -7.18
N SER A 207 -23.16 1.39 -6.98
CA SER A 207 -23.32 0.43 -8.07
C SER A 207 -24.27 -0.66 -7.59
N GLU A 208 -25.52 -0.57 -8.05
CA GLU A 208 -26.49 -1.66 -7.95
C GLU A 208 -25.93 -2.90 -8.66
N ALA A 209 -25.81 -3.99 -7.93
CA ALA A 209 -25.55 -5.31 -8.50
C ALA A 209 -26.81 -5.82 -9.22
N PRO A 210 -26.69 -6.45 -10.40
CA PRO A 210 -27.83 -7.10 -11.06
C PRO A 210 -28.27 -8.33 -10.25
N ARG A 211 -29.56 -8.44 -10.02
CA ARG A 211 -30.20 -9.63 -9.43
C ARG A 211 -30.18 -10.74 -10.46
N ASP A 212 -29.43 -11.80 -10.19
CA ASP A 212 -29.58 -13.06 -10.92
C ASP A 212 -30.51 -14.01 -10.17
N GLN A 213 -31.40 -14.61 -10.93
CA GLN A 213 -32.43 -15.55 -10.46
C GLN A 213 -31.84 -16.96 -10.39
N THR A 214 -32.10 -17.64 -9.28
CA THR A 214 -31.76 -19.03 -9.00
C THR A 214 -32.43 -20.03 -9.92
N PRO A 215 -31.95 -21.31 -10.00
CA PRO A 215 -32.44 -22.31 -9.05
C PRO A 215 -31.41 -23.30 -8.47
N ASP A 216 -31.64 -23.62 -7.20
CA ASP A 216 -31.46 -24.87 -6.42
C ASP A 216 -30.44 -25.95 -6.86
N ASP A 217 -29.51 -26.37 -6.04
CA ASP A 217 -29.57 -27.49 -5.08
C ASP A 217 -28.16 -28.02 -4.64
N HIS A 218 -28.11 -28.54 -3.39
CA HIS A 218 -27.12 -29.42 -2.73
C HIS A 218 -25.90 -28.84 -1.99
N SER A 219 -26.15 -28.74 -0.69
CA SER A 219 -25.35 -29.17 0.48
C SER A 219 -23.84 -29.41 0.34
N ASN A 220 -22.99 -28.70 1.07
CA ASN A 220 -22.23 -29.20 2.22
C ASN A 220 -21.30 -28.13 2.83
N GLY A 221 -21.21 -28.14 4.14
CA GLY A 221 -20.62 -27.12 4.95
C GLY A 221 -19.11 -27.03 4.88
N ALA A 222 -18.61 -25.83 5.10
CA ALA A 222 -17.27 -25.58 5.61
C ALA A 222 -17.21 -24.21 6.30
N GLY A 223 -16.49 -24.19 7.40
CA GLY A 223 -16.53 -23.19 8.45
C GLY A 223 -16.18 -21.76 8.07
N SER A 224 -16.86 -20.87 8.72
CA SER A 224 -16.60 -19.44 8.81
C SER A 224 -15.25 -19.19 9.48
N ALA A 225 -14.27 -18.70 8.73
CA ALA A 225 -13.08 -18.10 9.32
C ALA A 225 -13.39 -16.61 9.59
N ALA A 226 -13.42 -16.25 10.89
CA ALA A 226 -13.53 -14.88 11.33
C ALA A 226 -12.28 -14.08 10.88
N ALA A 227 -12.49 -12.86 10.39
CA ALA A 227 -11.40 -11.94 10.07
C ALA A 227 -10.67 -11.50 11.34
N PRO A 228 -9.36 -11.33 11.33
CA PRO A 228 -8.62 -10.84 12.48
C PRO A 228 -8.94 -9.37 12.75
N SER A 229 -9.18 -9.03 14.02
CA SER A 229 -9.58 -7.71 14.52
C SER A 229 -8.37 -6.83 14.94
N ASP A 230 -7.22 -6.95 14.25
CA ASP A 230 -5.95 -6.36 14.69
C ASP A 230 -5.56 -5.05 13.99
N GLY A 231 -6.41 -4.48 13.14
CA GLY A 231 -6.10 -3.26 12.41
C GLY A 231 -5.09 -3.44 11.26
N SER A 232 -4.72 -4.68 10.95
CA SER A 232 -3.91 -5.02 9.79
C SER A 232 -4.71 -4.76 8.50
N LEU A 233 -4.07 -4.18 7.48
CA LEU A 233 -4.66 -3.95 6.16
C LEU A 233 -5.07 -5.25 5.43
N GLY A 234 -4.83 -6.41 6.04
CA GLY A 234 -5.24 -7.71 5.48
C GLY A 234 -4.57 -8.09 4.15
N ILE A 235 -3.55 -7.34 3.73
CA ILE A 235 -2.91 -7.45 2.41
C ILE A 235 -2.26 -8.83 2.21
N GLY A 236 -1.78 -9.46 3.29
CA GLY A 236 -1.19 -10.80 3.23
C GLY A 236 -2.13 -11.92 2.78
N ASN A 237 -3.46 -11.71 2.87
CA ASN A 237 -4.46 -12.73 2.54
C ASN A 237 -5.10 -12.56 1.15
N LEU A 238 -4.74 -11.52 0.39
CA LEU A 238 -5.34 -11.25 -0.92
C LEU A 238 -4.89 -12.20 -2.04
N LYS A 239 -3.73 -12.84 -1.90
CA LYS A 239 -3.17 -13.76 -2.90
C LYS A 239 -3.82 -15.17 -2.95
N GLY A 240 -4.76 -15.48 -2.06
CA GLY A 240 -5.42 -16.80 -1.96
C GLY A 240 -6.81 -16.90 -2.61
N ARG A 241 -7.23 -15.89 -3.41
CA ARG A 241 -8.57 -15.85 -4.02
C ARG A 241 -8.52 -15.57 -5.53
N VAL A 242 -7.70 -16.30 -6.21
CA VAL A 242 -7.84 -16.46 -7.68
C VAL A 242 -8.08 -17.93 -7.96
#